data_b1b9b096fad43d21eda358fd8d501e80
#
_entry.id   b1b9b096fad43d21eda358fd8d501e80
#
_cell.length_a   1.000
_cell.length_b   1.000
_cell.length_c   1.000
_cell.angle_alpha   90.00
_cell.angle_beta   90.00
_cell.angle_gamma   90.00
#
_symmetry.space_group_name_H-M   'P 1'
#
loop_
_entity.id
_entity.type
_entity.pdbx_description
1 polymer ?
#
loop_
_entity_poly.entity_id
_entity_poly.type
_entity_poly.pdbx_seq_one_letter_code
_entity_poly.pdbx_strand_id
1 'polypeptide(L)'
;MSARRLDGTAAALAIRAELQTEVSQVTAALGRAPALSILLVGDDPGSQVYVRNKERAGGEAGLAVTVHRLPATTSLDEVMARVAALNADDTCDGILVQSPLPAAMGRGASERVFDAISPDKDVDGFHPTNVGRLVQGRPSMPPCTPSGVMALLDREGIVVAGAHAVVIGRSEIVGKPMALLLLQRDATVTICHSKTRDLAAVVSRGDIVVSAIGRPGFVTADMIKPGAAVVDVGTTPVSDPALITRLFGAGSPRLDSIAKRGSSVVGDVHPDVASVAGAVSPVPGGVGPLTIAMLLRNTLTAARRRLVQA
;
A
#
# COMPACT_ATOMS: atom_id res chain seq x y z
N MET A 1 22.26 16.06 -12.53
CA MET A 1 22.38 15.37 -11.22
C MET A 1 21.34 14.26 -11.20
N SER A 2 21.64 13.09 -10.67
CA SER A 2 20.66 12.00 -10.55
C SER A 2 19.74 12.29 -9.37
N ALA A 3 18.45 11.97 -9.48
CA ALA A 3 17.48 12.13 -8.40
C ALA A 3 17.91 11.39 -7.13
N ARG A 4 17.61 11.97 -5.96
CA ARG A 4 17.80 11.29 -4.67
C ARG A 4 16.84 10.10 -4.58
N ARG A 5 17.34 8.97 -4.09
CA ARG A 5 16.51 7.77 -3.88
C ARG A 5 15.70 7.90 -2.60
N LEU A 6 14.39 7.73 -2.70
CA LEU A 6 13.49 7.62 -1.54
C LEU A 6 13.46 6.15 -1.08
N ASP A 7 14.21 5.80 -0.03
CA ASP A 7 14.40 4.40 0.37
C ASP A 7 13.29 3.90 1.29
N GLY A 8 12.24 3.36 0.69
CA GLY A 8 11.11 2.79 1.43
C GLY A 8 11.46 1.53 2.23
N THR A 9 12.49 0.78 1.84
CA THR A 9 12.96 -0.37 2.62
C THR A 9 13.56 0.08 3.94
N ALA A 10 14.46 1.07 3.92
CA ALA A 10 15.06 1.64 5.13
C ALA A 10 14.00 2.28 6.03
N ALA A 11 13.09 3.06 5.43
CA ALA A 11 11.99 3.69 6.16
C ALA A 11 11.07 2.65 6.83
N ALA A 12 10.70 1.56 6.12
CA ALA A 12 9.87 0.50 6.67
C ALA A 12 10.56 -0.27 7.81
N LEU A 13 11.87 -0.51 7.71
CA LEU A 13 12.66 -1.13 8.76
C LEU A 13 12.66 -0.28 10.03
N ALA A 14 12.90 1.03 9.90
CA ALA A 14 12.87 1.95 11.02
C ALA A 14 11.49 2.00 11.70
N ILE A 15 10.39 2.08 10.91
CA ILE A 15 9.03 2.05 11.44
C ILE A 15 8.75 0.74 12.18
N ARG A 16 9.17 -0.41 11.65
CA ARG A 16 8.95 -1.70 12.34
C ARG A 16 9.74 -1.80 13.65
N ALA A 17 10.94 -1.26 13.70
CA ALA A 17 11.72 -1.20 14.95
C ALA A 17 11.02 -0.34 16.02
N GLU A 18 10.47 0.82 15.64
CA GLU A 18 9.65 1.66 16.53
C GLU A 18 8.43 0.89 17.04
N LEU A 19 7.72 0.20 16.13
CA LEU A 19 6.54 -0.58 16.46
C LEU A 19 6.81 -1.72 17.46
N GLN A 20 7.98 -2.36 17.44
CA GLN A 20 8.31 -3.43 18.40
C GLN A 20 8.19 -2.95 19.85
N THR A 21 8.69 -1.76 20.15
CA THR A 21 8.59 -1.17 21.50
C THR A 21 7.13 -0.92 21.86
N GLU A 22 6.35 -0.34 20.92
CA GLU A 22 4.95 -0.05 21.14
C GLU A 22 4.09 -1.31 21.29
N VAL A 23 4.38 -2.35 20.50
CA VAL A 23 3.72 -3.67 20.60
C VAL A 23 3.97 -4.30 21.99
N SER A 24 5.20 -4.23 22.51
CA SER A 24 5.53 -4.75 23.84
C SER A 24 4.72 -4.06 24.94
N GLN A 25 4.55 -2.74 24.85
CA GLN A 25 3.73 -1.96 25.81
C GLN A 25 2.26 -2.37 25.73
N VAL A 26 1.71 -2.48 24.52
CA VAL A 26 0.30 -2.90 24.34
C VAL A 26 0.08 -4.34 24.76
N THR A 27 1.05 -5.23 24.49
CA THR A 27 1.02 -6.63 24.96
C THR A 27 0.93 -6.72 26.49
N ALA A 28 1.74 -5.93 27.20
CA ALA A 28 1.70 -5.88 28.66
C ALA A 28 0.35 -5.36 29.18
N ALA A 29 -0.22 -4.35 28.54
CA ALA A 29 -1.50 -3.76 28.94
C ALA A 29 -2.71 -4.67 28.62
N LEU A 30 -2.69 -5.39 27.49
CA LEU A 30 -3.76 -6.32 27.09
C LEU A 30 -3.64 -7.71 27.73
N GLY A 31 -2.47 -8.07 28.26
CA GLY A 31 -2.16 -9.44 28.69
C GLY A 31 -1.98 -10.45 27.55
N ARG A 32 -1.97 -9.97 26.27
CA ARG A 32 -1.75 -10.77 25.07
C ARG A 32 -1.17 -9.92 23.94
N ALA A 33 -0.50 -10.56 22.99
CA ALA A 33 -0.04 -9.85 21.79
C ALA A 33 -1.22 -9.32 20.95
N PRO A 34 -1.08 -8.12 20.33
CA PRO A 34 -2.03 -7.66 19.32
C PRO A 34 -2.16 -8.68 18.18
N ALA A 35 -3.39 -9.00 17.78
CA ALA A 35 -3.68 -10.11 16.87
C ALA A 35 -4.18 -9.64 15.51
N LEU A 36 -3.55 -10.15 14.45
CA LEU A 36 -3.91 -9.93 13.04
C LEU A 36 -4.36 -11.24 12.40
N SER A 37 -5.59 -11.27 11.90
CA SER A 37 -6.11 -12.36 11.08
C SER A 37 -6.06 -11.99 9.60
N ILE A 38 -5.40 -12.82 8.79
CA ILE A 38 -5.28 -12.65 7.33
C ILE A 38 -6.05 -13.77 6.65
N LEU A 39 -7.05 -13.43 5.83
CA LEU A 39 -7.73 -14.37 4.96
C LEU A 39 -7.06 -14.37 3.58
N LEU A 40 -6.62 -15.54 3.14
CA LEU A 40 -6.08 -15.78 1.80
C LEU A 40 -6.95 -16.80 1.10
N VAL A 41 -7.59 -16.43 -0.01
CA VAL A 41 -8.47 -17.31 -0.78
C VAL A 41 -7.82 -17.62 -2.12
N GLY A 42 -7.61 -18.91 -2.38
CA GLY A 42 -6.98 -19.41 -3.61
C GLY A 42 -5.46 -19.39 -3.56
N ASP A 43 -4.88 -19.70 -4.72
CA ASP A 43 -3.46 -20.05 -4.88
C ASP A 43 -2.68 -19.05 -5.73
N ASP A 44 -3.16 -17.78 -5.85
CA ASP A 44 -2.44 -16.75 -6.59
C ASP A 44 -1.02 -16.58 -6.03
N PRO A 45 0.04 -16.80 -6.84
CA PRO A 45 1.41 -16.78 -6.36
C PRO A 45 1.84 -15.41 -5.79
N GLY A 46 1.31 -14.31 -6.36
CA GLY A 46 1.57 -12.95 -5.89
C GLY A 46 1.02 -12.75 -4.48
N SER A 47 -0.26 -13.09 -4.29
CA SER A 47 -0.94 -13.04 -2.99
C SER A 47 -0.23 -13.87 -1.91
N GLN A 48 0.23 -15.08 -2.27
CA GLN A 48 0.98 -15.91 -1.33
C GLN A 48 2.30 -15.29 -0.89
N VAL A 49 3.03 -14.63 -1.79
CA VAL A 49 4.28 -13.91 -1.44
C VAL A 49 3.98 -12.75 -0.50
N TYR A 50 2.95 -11.95 -0.80
CA TYR A 50 2.55 -10.82 0.04
C TYR A 50 2.11 -11.26 1.44
N VAL A 51 1.29 -12.33 1.53
CA VAL A 51 0.84 -12.87 2.82
C VAL A 51 2.01 -13.40 3.65
N ARG A 52 2.94 -14.17 3.05
CA ARG A 52 4.15 -14.62 3.77
C ARG A 52 4.99 -13.47 4.32
N ASN A 53 5.13 -12.40 3.53
CA ASN A 53 5.87 -11.22 3.98
C ASN A 53 5.17 -10.49 5.13
N LYS A 54 3.82 -10.39 5.10
CA LYS A 54 3.01 -9.81 6.18
C LYS A 54 3.10 -10.66 7.46
N GLU A 55 2.95 -11.99 7.32
CA GLU A 55 3.04 -12.96 8.42
C GLU A 55 4.41 -12.86 9.12
N ARG A 56 5.50 -12.91 8.34
CA ARG A 56 6.85 -12.78 8.87
C ARG A 56 7.06 -11.43 9.55
N ALA A 57 6.73 -10.33 8.89
CA ALA A 57 6.95 -9.00 9.44
C ALA A 57 6.12 -8.74 10.70
N GLY A 58 4.89 -9.28 10.78
CA GLY A 58 4.05 -9.22 11.97
C GLY A 58 4.66 -9.98 13.14
N GLY A 59 5.11 -11.23 12.92
CA GLY A 59 5.80 -12.03 13.93
C GLY A 59 7.09 -11.37 14.43
N GLU A 60 7.92 -10.82 13.51
CA GLU A 60 9.14 -10.07 13.85
C GLU A 60 8.81 -8.82 14.70
N ALA A 61 7.66 -8.20 14.49
CA ALA A 61 7.21 -7.05 15.28
C ALA A 61 6.55 -7.42 16.61
N GLY A 62 6.32 -8.70 16.89
CA GLY A 62 5.70 -9.20 18.12
C GLY A 62 4.17 -9.32 18.07
N LEU A 63 3.55 -9.25 16.88
CA LEU A 63 2.12 -9.48 16.72
C LEU A 63 1.82 -10.98 16.62
N ALA A 64 0.64 -11.39 17.10
CA ALA A 64 0.08 -12.72 16.84
C ALA A 64 -0.60 -12.69 15.45
N VAL A 65 0.03 -13.29 14.44
CA VAL A 65 -0.50 -13.32 13.08
C VAL A 65 -1.03 -14.70 12.76
N THR A 66 -2.32 -14.77 12.38
CA THR A 66 -2.97 -16.01 11.94
C THR A 66 -3.37 -15.90 10.47
N VAL A 67 -2.91 -16.82 9.63
CA VAL A 67 -3.27 -16.87 8.21
C VAL A 67 -4.29 -17.98 7.98
N HIS A 68 -5.52 -17.59 7.62
CA HIS A 68 -6.60 -18.49 7.23
C HIS A 68 -6.51 -18.74 5.72
N ARG A 69 -5.98 -19.90 5.32
CA ARG A 69 -5.85 -20.31 3.92
C ARG A 69 -7.12 -21.03 3.49
N LEU A 70 -7.86 -20.46 2.54
CA LEU A 70 -9.09 -20.99 2.01
C LEU A 70 -8.86 -21.45 0.55
N PRO A 71 -9.41 -22.60 0.13
CA PRO A 71 -9.31 -23.06 -1.25
C PRO A 71 -9.89 -22.06 -2.27
N ALA A 72 -9.43 -22.11 -3.52
CA ALA A 72 -10.00 -21.28 -4.60
C ALA A 72 -11.48 -21.57 -4.89
N THR A 73 -11.97 -22.74 -4.46
CA THR A 73 -13.38 -23.17 -4.57
C THR A 73 -14.27 -22.64 -3.47
N THR A 74 -13.70 -21.96 -2.45
CA THR A 74 -14.49 -21.37 -1.35
C THR A 74 -15.49 -20.35 -1.91
N SER A 75 -16.73 -20.46 -1.49
CA SER A 75 -17.79 -19.53 -1.89
C SER A 75 -17.63 -18.17 -1.18
N LEU A 76 -18.25 -17.14 -1.76
CA LEU A 76 -18.29 -15.82 -1.12
C LEU A 76 -18.98 -15.87 0.25
N ASP A 77 -20.05 -16.67 0.38
CA ASP A 77 -20.81 -16.81 1.64
C ASP A 77 -19.95 -17.45 2.75
N GLU A 78 -19.09 -18.41 2.41
CA GLU A 78 -18.11 -19.00 3.36
C GLU A 78 -17.06 -17.98 3.79
N VAL A 79 -16.57 -17.11 2.88
CA VAL A 79 -15.66 -16.02 3.23
C VAL A 79 -16.37 -15.03 4.15
N MET A 80 -17.61 -14.65 3.84
CA MET A 80 -18.42 -13.75 4.67
C MET A 80 -18.68 -14.33 6.06
N ALA A 81 -18.98 -15.63 6.17
CA ALA A 81 -19.14 -16.31 7.45
C ALA A 81 -17.84 -16.31 8.27
N ARG A 82 -16.68 -16.47 7.61
CA ARG A 82 -15.38 -16.38 8.30
C ARG A 82 -15.10 -14.96 8.80
N VAL A 83 -15.42 -13.94 8.00
CA VAL A 83 -15.30 -12.52 8.42
C VAL A 83 -16.21 -12.24 9.61
N ALA A 84 -17.47 -12.73 9.59
CA ALA A 84 -18.40 -12.56 10.70
C ALA A 84 -17.89 -13.21 12.01
N ALA A 85 -17.30 -14.41 11.91
CA ALA A 85 -16.69 -15.08 13.04
C ALA A 85 -15.49 -14.28 13.61
N LEU A 86 -14.63 -13.72 12.75
CA LEU A 86 -13.50 -12.89 13.19
C LEU A 86 -13.95 -11.54 13.76
N ASN A 87 -15.04 -10.98 13.26
CA ASN A 87 -15.64 -9.78 13.84
C ASN A 87 -16.13 -10.02 15.29
N ALA A 88 -16.68 -11.21 15.54
CA ALA A 88 -17.18 -11.60 16.86
C ALA A 88 -16.08 -12.07 17.82
N ASP A 89 -14.89 -12.38 17.31
CA ASP A 89 -13.76 -12.87 18.13
C ASP A 89 -13.07 -11.70 18.83
N ASP A 90 -13.20 -11.64 20.16
CA ASP A 90 -12.56 -10.62 21.00
C ASP A 90 -11.03 -10.72 21.06
N THR A 91 -10.47 -11.82 20.65
CA THR A 91 -9.00 -11.99 20.58
C THR A 91 -8.42 -11.50 19.26
N CYS A 92 -9.25 -11.26 18.23
CA CYS A 92 -8.85 -10.71 16.93
C CYS A 92 -8.95 -9.19 16.95
N ASP A 93 -7.83 -8.47 16.78
CA ASP A 93 -7.79 -7.01 16.75
C ASP A 93 -7.87 -6.44 15.34
N GLY A 94 -7.32 -7.14 14.36
CA GLY A 94 -7.32 -6.70 12.96
C GLY A 94 -7.65 -7.82 11.99
N ILE A 95 -8.41 -7.48 10.95
CA ILE A 95 -8.80 -8.40 9.87
C ILE A 95 -8.30 -7.82 8.56
N LEU A 96 -7.62 -8.66 7.78
CA LEU A 96 -7.20 -8.37 6.42
C LEU A 96 -7.70 -9.48 5.48
N VAL A 97 -8.34 -9.12 4.39
CA VAL A 97 -8.68 -10.06 3.31
C VAL A 97 -7.80 -9.76 2.11
N GLN A 98 -6.90 -10.70 1.78
CA GLN A 98 -5.94 -10.51 0.71
C GLN A 98 -6.63 -10.50 -0.66
N SER A 99 -6.48 -9.38 -1.38
CA SER A 99 -6.95 -9.23 -2.76
C SER A 99 -5.84 -9.58 -3.77
N PRO A 100 -6.24 -10.01 -4.99
CA PRO A 100 -7.62 -10.20 -5.46
C PRO A 100 -8.25 -11.49 -4.91
N LEU A 101 -9.59 -11.47 -4.75
CA LEU A 101 -10.37 -12.68 -4.54
C LEU A 101 -10.55 -13.45 -5.85
N PRO A 102 -10.79 -14.78 -5.81
CA PRO A 102 -11.06 -15.57 -7.01
C PRO A 102 -12.18 -14.98 -7.88
N ALA A 103 -11.95 -14.87 -9.19
CA ALA A 103 -12.91 -14.28 -10.13
C ALA A 103 -14.29 -15.01 -10.13
N ALA A 104 -14.31 -16.30 -9.75
CA ALA A 104 -15.53 -17.09 -9.61
C ALA A 104 -16.50 -16.54 -8.54
N MET A 105 -16.03 -15.73 -7.59
CA MET A 105 -16.89 -15.07 -6.59
C MET A 105 -17.72 -13.91 -7.17
N GLY A 106 -17.46 -13.53 -8.41
CA GLY A 106 -18.22 -12.51 -9.13
C GLY A 106 -17.72 -11.08 -8.88
N ARG A 107 -18.32 -10.16 -9.64
CA ARG A 107 -18.04 -8.73 -9.50
C ARG A 107 -18.49 -8.21 -8.14
N GLY A 108 -17.72 -7.30 -7.55
CA GLY A 108 -18.04 -6.67 -6.27
C GLY A 108 -17.82 -7.57 -5.06
N ALA A 109 -17.23 -8.77 -5.23
CA ALA A 109 -16.96 -9.66 -4.11
C ALA A 109 -16.01 -9.02 -3.08
N SER A 110 -14.94 -8.35 -3.53
CA SER A 110 -14.00 -7.68 -2.63
C SER A 110 -14.66 -6.56 -1.84
N GLU A 111 -15.45 -5.72 -2.50
CA GLU A 111 -16.19 -4.62 -1.87
C GLU A 111 -17.15 -5.15 -0.80
N ARG A 112 -17.94 -6.18 -1.12
CA ARG A 112 -18.85 -6.83 -0.17
C ARG A 112 -18.11 -7.39 1.06
N VAL A 113 -16.94 -7.97 0.85
CA VAL A 113 -16.14 -8.50 1.95
C VAL A 113 -15.54 -7.38 2.79
N PHE A 114 -15.03 -6.32 2.17
CA PHE A 114 -14.50 -5.15 2.90
C PHE A 114 -15.59 -4.46 3.73
N ASP A 115 -16.80 -4.31 3.17
CA ASP A 115 -17.94 -3.73 3.86
C ASP A 115 -18.44 -4.58 5.05
N ALA A 116 -18.13 -5.88 5.07
CA ALA A 116 -18.50 -6.79 6.14
C ALA A 116 -17.52 -6.80 7.31
N ILE A 117 -16.28 -6.34 7.12
CA ILE A 117 -15.32 -6.24 8.21
C ILE A 117 -15.77 -5.14 9.19
N SER A 118 -15.71 -5.39 10.49
CA SER A 118 -15.96 -4.33 11.48
C SER A 118 -15.03 -3.14 11.24
N PRO A 119 -15.53 -1.88 11.18
CA PRO A 119 -14.68 -0.71 10.97
C PRO A 119 -13.52 -0.59 11.97
N ASP A 120 -13.68 -1.10 13.19
CA ASP A 120 -12.66 -1.07 14.22
C ASP A 120 -11.60 -2.18 14.07
N LYS A 121 -11.87 -3.20 13.23
CA LYS A 121 -10.95 -4.27 12.86
C LYS A 121 -10.44 -4.18 11.41
N ASP A 122 -10.91 -3.21 10.63
CA ASP A 122 -10.50 -2.95 9.24
C ASP A 122 -9.10 -2.31 9.22
N VAL A 123 -8.08 -3.14 9.27
CA VAL A 123 -6.68 -2.67 9.33
C VAL A 123 -6.10 -2.30 7.95
N ASP A 124 -6.78 -2.65 6.86
CA ASP A 124 -6.46 -2.16 5.51
C ASP A 124 -7.02 -0.77 5.23
N GLY A 125 -8.05 -0.33 6.00
CA GLY A 125 -8.67 0.98 5.89
C GLY A 125 -9.61 1.14 4.69
N PHE A 126 -10.26 0.06 4.23
CA PHE A 126 -11.13 0.08 3.04
C PHE A 126 -12.62 0.16 3.38
N HIS A 127 -12.99 -0.08 4.63
CA HIS A 127 -14.39 0.00 5.04
C HIS A 127 -14.94 1.43 4.85
N PRO A 128 -16.15 1.60 4.28
CA PRO A 128 -16.75 2.91 4.00
C PRO A 128 -16.78 3.87 5.19
N THR A 129 -16.94 3.37 6.41
CA THR A 129 -16.88 4.18 7.64
C THR A 129 -15.48 4.78 7.84
N ASN A 130 -14.41 4.01 7.65
CA ASN A 130 -13.04 4.50 7.78
C ASN A 130 -12.70 5.49 6.66
N VAL A 131 -13.15 5.21 5.43
CA VAL A 131 -13.03 6.14 4.30
C VAL A 131 -13.81 7.44 4.56
N GLY A 132 -15.02 7.37 5.10
CA GLY A 132 -15.82 8.53 5.48
C GLY A 132 -15.14 9.38 6.57
N ARG A 133 -14.59 8.73 7.60
CA ARG A 133 -13.79 9.40 8.64
C ARG A 133 -12.55 10.06 8.04
N LEU A 134 -11.85 9.39 7.11
CA LEU A 134 -10.71 9.97 6.39
C LEU A 134 -11.10 11.24 5.63
N VAL A 135 -12.22 11.23 4.90
CA VAL A 135 -12.73 12.43 4.20
C VAL A 135 -12.97 13.59 5.17
N GLN A 136 -13.47 13.30 6.36
CA GLN A 136 -13.82 14.29 7.39
C GLN A 136 -12.61 14.73 8.24
N GLY A 137 -11.41 14.19 8.02
CA GLY A 137 -10.24 14.46 8.88
C GLY A 137 -10.38 13.91 10.31
N ARG A 138 -11.27 12.93 10.53
CA ARG A 138 -11.46 12.29 11.84
C ARG A 138 -10.50 11.10 12.02
N PRO A 139 -10.16 10.75 13.29
CA PRO A 139 -9.35 9.56 13.54
C PRO A 139 -9.95 8.30 12.90
N SER A 140 -9.16 7.64 12.05
CA SER A 140 -9.54 6.42 11.32
C SER A 140 -8.36 5.47 11.24
N MET A 141 -8.55 4.32 10.61
CA MET A 141 -7.45 3.50 10.09
C MET A 141 -7.35 3.80 8.59
N PRO A 142 -6.41 4.65 8.16
CA PRO A 142 -6.30 5.00 6.76
C PRO A 142 -5.69 3.85 5.95
N PRO A 143 -5.95 3.78 4.63
CA PRO A 143 -5.39 2.76 3.77
C PRO A 143 -3.86 2.67 3.86
N CYS A 144 -3.35 1.44 3.99
CA CYS A 144 -1.94 1.18 4.31
C CYS A 144 -0.96 1.74 3.27
N THR A 145 -1.24 1.58 1.98
CA THR A 145 -0.35 2.03 0.91
C THR A 145 -0.22 3.56 0.86
N PRO A 146 -1.31 4.35 0.84
CA PRO A 146 -1.23 5.80 0.94
C PRO A 146 -0.55 6.29 2.21
N SER A 147 -0.83 5.66 3.35
CA SER A 147 -0.17 5.97 4.62
C SER A 147 1.34 5.71 4.57
N GLY A 148 1.74 4.64 3.87
CA GLY A 148 3.15 4.35 3.62
C GLY A 148 3.84 5.41 2.76
N VAL A 149 3.14 5.95 1.76
CA VAL A 149 3.65 7.08 0.96
C VAL A 149 3.86 8.31 1.84
N MET A 150 2.87 8.66 2.68
CA MET A 150 3.01 9.81 3.60
C MET A 150 4.18 9.62 4.56
N ALA A 151 4.33 8.42 5.14
CA ALA A 151 5.44 8.11 6.04
C ALA A 151 6.81 8.20 5.32
N LEU A 152 6.88 7.82 4.02
CA LEU A 152 8.07 7.98 3.21
C LEU A 152 8.41 9.46 3.00
N LEU A 153 7.44 10.27 2.60
CA LEU A 153 7.63 11.71 2.39
C LEU A 153 8.12 12.40 3.66
N ASP A 154 7.52 12.09 4.82
CA ASP A 154 7.92 12.63 6.12
C ASP A 154 9.37 12.27 6.49
N ARG A 155 9.73 11.00 6.38
CA ARG A 155 11.08 10.52 6.74
C ARG A 155 12.17 11.02 5.81
N GLU A 156 11.81 11.28 4.58
CA GLU A 156 12.71 11.83 3.57
C GLU A 156 12.73 13.37 3.57
N GLY A 157 12.00 14.02 4.48
CA GLY A 157 11.98 15.47 4.61
C GLY A 157 11.35 16.20 3.41
N ILE A 158 10.43 15.53 2.68
CA ILE A 158 9.69 16.16 1.59
C ILE A 158 8.56 17.00 2.19
N VAL A 159 8.63 18.31 1.97
CA VAL A 159 7.62 19.25 2.46
C VAL A 159 6.34 19.08 1.66
N VAL A 160 5.25 18.73 2.34
CA VAL A 160 3.92 18.51 1.74
C VAL A 160 3.07 19.77 1.82
N ALA A 161 3.14 20.51 2.94
CA ALA A 161 2.34 21.70 3.14
C ALA A 161 2.68 22.78 2.11
N GLY A 162 1.65 23.32 1.44
CA GLY A 162 1.78 24.29 0.38
C GLY A 162 2.23 23.73 -0.99
N ALA A 163 2.64 22.47 -1.06
CA ALA A 163 3.06 21.84 -2.31
C ALA A 163 1.85 21.57 -3.23
N HIS A 164 2.07 21.63 -4.55
CA HIS A 164 1.14 21.07 -5.51
C HIS A 164 1.41 19.59 -5.70
N ALA A 165 0.51 18.74 -5.23
CA ALA A 165 0.61 17.29 -5.36
C ALA A 165 -0.29 16.79 -6.49
N VAL A 166 0.26 15.97 -7.39
CA VAL A 166 -0.47 15.33 -8.48
C VAL A 166 -0.51 13.83 -8.25
N VAL A 167 -1.72 13.29 -8.13
CA VAL A 167 -1.96 11.85 -7.98
C VAL A 167 -2.45 11.28 -9.31
N ILE A 168 -1.69 10.40 -9.92
CA ILE A 168 -2.05 9.69 -11.14
C ILE A 168 -2.67 8.35 -10.76
N GLY A 169 -4.00 8.26 -10.88
CA GLY A 169 -4.81 7.13 -10.44
C GLY A 169 -5.96 7.58 -9.53
N ARG A 170 -7.08 6.84 -9.58
CA ARG A 170 -8.28 7.14 -8.78
C ARG A 170 -8.93 5.90 -8.20
N SER A 171 -8.14 4.86 -7.93
CA SER A 171 -8.64 3.67 -7.26
C SER A 171 -9.13 3.99 -5.85
N GLU A 172 -10.04 3.19 -5.33
CA GLU A 172 -10.61 3.36 -3.99
C GLU A 172 -9.61 3.02 -2.89
N ILE A 173 -8.69 2.12 -3.21
CA ILE A 173 -7.70 1.62 -2.26
C ILE A 173 -6.41 2.44 -2.21
N VAL A 174 -6.07 3.22 -3.27
CA VAL A 174 -4.83 4.02 -3.34
C VAL A 174 -5.09 5.46 -3.78
N GLY A 175 -5.58 5.68 -5.01
CA GLY A 175 -5.58 7.02 -5.62
C GLY A 175 -6.43 8.03 -4.86
N LYS A 176 -7.69 7.70 -4.57
CA LYS A 176 -8.59 8.58 -3.80
C LYS A 176 -8.07 8.83 -2.38
N PRO A 177 -7.73 7.81 -1.56
CA PRO A 177 -7.23 8.03 -0.21
C PRO A 177 -5.87 8.73 -0.20
N MET A 178 -5.00 8.53 -1.19
CA MET A 178 -3.75 9.27 -1.31
C MET A 178 -3.97 10.78 -1.43
N ALA A 179 -4.92 11.15 -2.29
CA ALA A 179 -5.27 12.56 -2.47
C ALA A 179 -5.83 13.18 -1.19
N LEU A 180 -6.64 12.43 -0.43
CA LEU A 180 -7.17 12.89 0.86
C LEU A 180 -6.09 13.07 1.92
N LEU A 181 -5.13 12.13 2.02
CA LEU A 181 -4.02 12.27 2.95
C LEU A 181 -3.10 13.44 2.62
N LEU A 182 -2.82 13.70 1.34
CA LEU A 182 -2.06 14.87 0.91
C LEU A 182 -2.82 16.18 1.22
N LEU A 183 -4.14 16.21 0.97
CA LEU A 183 -5.00 17.35 1.30
C LEU A 183 -5.00 17.65 2.81
N GLN A 184 -5.08 16.63 3.67
CA GLN A 184 -5.01 16.77 5.13
C GLN A 184 -3.65 17.26 5.63
N ARG A 185 -2.63 17.23 4.77
CA ARG A 185 -1.29 17.76 5.05
C ARG A 185 -1.04 19.08 4.33
N ASP A 186 -2.11 19.80 4.02
CA ASP A 186 -2.11 21.15 3.43
C ASP A 186 -1.52 21.24 2.01
N ALA A 187 -1.52 20.14 1.24
CA ALA A 187 -1.19 20.18 -0.18
C ALA A 187 -2.37 20.66 -1.01
N THR A 188 -2.08 21.36 -2.11
CA THR A 188 -3.04 21.53 -3.22
C THR A 188 -3.00 20.27 -4.08
N VAL A 189 -4.12 19.56 -4.22
CA VAL A 189 -4.12 18.22 -4.84
C VAL A 189 -4.87 18.21 -6.17
N THR A 190 -4.24 17.64 -7.18
CA THR A 190 -4.87 17.32 -8.48
C THR A 190 -4.89 15.79 -8.66
N ILE A 191 -6.08 15.22 -8.95
CA ILE A 191 -6.23 13.80 -9.28
C ILE A 191 -6.34 13.65 -10.79
N CYS A 192 -5.45 12.86 -11.38
CA CYS A 192 -5.43 12.51 -12.79
C CYS A 192 -5.91 11.06 -13.03
N HIS A 193 -6.50 10.81 -14.17
CA HIS A 193 -7.02 9.50 -14.57
C HIS A 193 -7.07 9.34 -16.11
N SER A 194 -7.50 8.19 -16.60
CA SER A 194 -7.55 7.86 -18.04
C SER A 194 -8.39 8.80 -18.92
N LYS A 195 -9.16 9.72 -18.32
CA LYS A 195 -9.95 10.74 -19.03
C LYS A 195 -9.39 12.15 -18.83
N THR A 196 -8.28 12.31 -18.14
CA THR A 196 -7.61 13.62 -17.99
C THR A 196 -7.07 14.05 -19.34
N ARG A 197 -7.45 15.25 -19.76
CA ARG A 197 -6.93 15.86 -20.99
C ARG A 197 -5.53 16.42 -20.70
N ASP A 198 -4.63 16.32 -21.68
CA ASP A 198 -3.27 16.83 -21.59
C ASP A 198 -2.58 16.46 -20.26
N LEU A 199 -2.50 15.16 -20.01
CA LEU A 199 -1.99 14.62 -18.74
C LEU A 199 -0.58 15.14 -18.43
N ALA A 200 0.29 15.24 -19.45
CA ALA A 200 1.67 15.71 -19.27
C ALA A 200 1.71 17.14 -18.74
N ALA A 201 0.91 18.06 -19.30
CA ALA A 201 0.84 19.45 -18.85
C ALA A 201 0.27 19.58 -17.42
N VAL A 202 -0.59 18.65 -16.98
CA VAL A 202 -1.09 18.64 -15.61
C VAL A 202 -0.03 18.12 -14.66
N VAL A 203 0.62 16.99 -14.98
CA VAL A 203 1.61 16.34 -14.12
C VAL A 203 2.86 17.19 -13.96
N SER A 204 3.30 17.90 -15.01
CA SER A 204 4.48 18.77 -14.99
C SER A 204 4.38 19.98 -14.05
N ARG A 205 3.22 20.23 -13.44
CA ARG A 205 3.04 21.27 -12.42
C ARG A 205 3.27 20.77 -11.00
N GLY A 206 3.34 19.43 -10.81
CA GLY A 206 3.44 18.81 -9.49
C GLY A 206 4.81 18.97 -8.86
N ASP A 207 4.86 19.48 -7.63
CA ASP A 207 6.03 19.41 -6.74
C ASP A 207 6.20 17.99 -6.19
N ILE A 208 5.07 17.30 -5.99
CA ILE A 208 4.98 15.90 -5.59
C ILE A 208 4.11 15.18 -6.62
N VAL A 209 4.62 14.11 -7.19
CA VAL A 209 3.88 13.24 -8.12
C VAL A 209 3.77 11.84 -7.54
N VAL A 210 2.56 11.32 -7.37
CA VAL A 210 2.31 9.94 -6.93
C VAL A 210 1.63 9.18 -8.06
N SER A 211 2.28 8.14 -8.60
CA SER A 211 1.71 7.28 -9.64
C SER A 211 1.21 5.96 -9.08
N ALA A 212 -0.07 5.63 -9.34
CA ALA A 212 -0.76 4.43 -8.87
C ALA A 212 -1.75 3.92 -9.94
N ILE A 213 -1.24 3.59 -11.13
CA ILE A 213 -2.06 3.18 -12.30
C ILE A 213 -1.78 1.77 -12.81
N GLY A 214 -0.72 1.12 -12.34
CA GLY A 214 -0.34 -0.23 -12.75
C GLY A 214 0.08 -0.32 -14.22
N ARG A 215 0.75 0.72 -14.76
CA ARG A 215 1.23 0.79 -16.14
C ARG A 215 2.75 0.98 -16.19
N PRO A 216 3.52 -0.10 -16.42
CA PRO A 216 4.98 -0.07 -16.40
C PRO A 216 5.59 1.04 -17.26
N GLY A 217 6.41 1.92 -16.64
CA GLY A 217 7.16 2.96 -17.32
C GLY A 217 6.31 4.05 -18.01
N PHE A 218 5.07 4.22 -17.60
CA PHE A 218 4.14 5.16 -18.22
C PHE A 218 4.49 6.63 -17.94
N VAL A 219 4.94 6.95 -16.73
CA VAL A 219 5.32 8.31 -16.33
C VAL A 219 6.75 8.57 -16.76
N THR A 220 6.93 9.47 -17.74
CA THR A 220 8.22 9.78 -18.38
C THR A 220 8.78 11.13 -17.91
N ALA A 221 10.05 11.39 -18.21
CA ALA A 221 10.76 12.59 -17.74
C ALA A 221 10.11 13.90 -18.23
N ASP A 222 9.55 13.93 -19.44
CA ASP A 222 8.84 15.08 -19.99
C ASP A 222 7.53 15.44 -19.25
N MET A 223 7.01 14.51 -18.46
CA MET A 223 5.85 14.73 -17.60
C MET A 223 6.21 15.31 -16.24
N ILE A 224 7.49 15.41 -15.86
CA ILE A 224 7.91 15.74 -14.50
C ILE A 224 8.48 17.15 -14.43
N LYS A 225 8.01 17.92 -13.44
CA LYS A 225 8.62 19.21 -13.09
C LYS A 225 10.05 18.97 -12.59
N PRO A 226 11.05 19.73 -13.10
CA PRO A 226 12.42 19.63 -12.58
C PRO A 226 12.47 19.82 -11.06
N GLY A 227 13.14 18.88 -10.39
CA GLY A 227 13.26 18.90 -8.94
C GLY A 227 12.09 18.30 -8.15
N ALA A 228 11.01 17.86 -8.81
CA ALA A 228 9.86 17.24 -8.13
C ALA A 228 10.22 15.94 -7.38
N ALA A 229 9.47 15.63 -6.31
CA ALA A 229 9.50 14.33 -5.66
C ALA A 229 8.50 13.39 -6.35
N VAL A 230 8.98 12.24 -6.83
CA VAL A 230 8.16 11.26 -7.55
C VAL A 230 8.06 9.97 -6.76
N VAL A 231 6.84 9.58 -6.40
CA VAL A 231 6.57 8.34 -5.67
C VAL A 231 5.83 7.35 -6.57
N ASP A 232 6.48 6.26 -6.86
CA ASP A 232 5.96 5.16 -7.68
C ASP A 232 5.31 4.10 -6.78
N VAL A 233 4.00 3.96 -6.88
CA VAL A 233 3.20 2.93 -6.18
C VAL A 233 2.97 1.70 -7.07
N GLY A 234 3.27 1.81 -8.37
CA GLY A 234 3.10 0.72 -9.32
C GLY A 234 3.93 -0.51 -8.96
N THR A 235 3.31 -1.69 -9.04
CA THR A 235 3.97 -2.99 -8.76
C THR A 235 3.49 -4.04 -9.73
N THR A 236 3.76 -3.83 -11.03
CA THR A 236 3.29 -4.73 -12.08
C THR A 236 4.33 -5.83 -12.35
N PRO A 237 3.97 -7.11 -12.21
CA PRO A 237 4.82 -8.22 -12.67
C PRO A 237 4.91 -8.19 -14.20
N VAL A 238 6.14 -8.12 -14.72
CA VAL A 238 6.43 -8.14 -16.16
C VAL A 238 7.22 -9.39 -16.48
N SER A 239 6.69 -10.23 -17.38
CA SER A 239 7.35 -11.44 -17.90
C SER A 239 7.95 -11.24 -19.30
N ASP A 240 7.69 -10.10 -19.96
CA ASP A 240 8.20 -9.77 -21.28
C ASP A 240 9.62 -9.19 -21.22
N PRO A 241 10.67 -9.92 -21.69
CA PRO A 241 12.04 -9.43 -21.73
C PRO A 241 12.22 -8.21 -22.64
N ALA A 242 11.41 -8.09 -23.70
CA ALA A 242 11.50 -6.96 -24.62
C ALA A 242 11.07 -5.65 -23.96
N LEU A 243 10.03 -5.68 -23.14
CA LEU A 243 9.61 -4.53 -22.32
C LEU A 243 10.72 -4.13 -21.32
N ILE A 244 11.32 -5.10 -20.63
CA ILE A 244 12.43 -4.83 -19.70
C ILE A 244 13.63 -4.23 -20.42
N THR A 245 14.00 -4.77 -21.57
CA THR A 245 15.10 -4.25 -22.37
C THR A 245 14.85 -2.81 -22.81
N ARG A 246 13.61 -2.50 -23.22
CA ARG A 246 13.21 -1.15 -23.62
C ARG A 246 13.27 -0.14 -22.47
N LEU A 247 12.83 -0.53 -21.27
CA LEU A 247 12.78 0.36 -20.11
C LEU A 247 14.12 0.51 -19.40
N PHE A 248 14.91 -0.55 -19.33
CA PHE A 248 16.09 -0.62 -18.45
C PHE A 248 17.39 -0.98 -19.16
N GLY A 249 17.35 -1.22 -20.48
CA GLY A 249 18.50 -1.64 -21.28
C GLY A 249 18.76 -3.15 -21.28
N ALA A 250 19.51 -3.61 -22.28
CA ALA A 250 19.79 -5.03 -22.51
C ALA A 250 20.65 -5.69 -21.39
N GLY A 251 21.39 -4.90 -20.60
CA GLY A 251 22.20 -5.41 -19.46
C GLY A 251 21.48 -5.37 -18.11
N SER A 252 20.18 -5.16 -18.09
CA SER A 252 19.44 -5.02 -16.84
C SER A 252 19.37 -6.32 -16.03
N PRO A 253 19.72 -6.32 -14.72
CA PRO A 253 19.58 -7.49 -13.83
C PRO A 253 18.12 -7.94 -13.67
N ARG A 254 17.15 -7.16 -14.14
CA ARG A 254 15.73 -7.53 -14.21
C ARG A 254 15.47 -8.67 -15.21
N LEU A 255 16.31 -8.81 -16.25
CA LEU A 255 16.25 -9.93 -17.19
C LEU A 255 16.61 -11.24 -16.50
N ASP A 256 17.61 -11.24 -15.60
CA ASP A 256 17.94 -12.41 -14.77
C ASP A 256 16.78 -12.76 -13.83
N SER A 257 16.05 -11.77 -13.36
CA SER A 257 14.86 -11.99 -12.53
C SER A 257 13.75 -12.71 -13.31
N ILE A 258 13.53 -12.35 -14.57
CA ILE A 258 12.58 -13.07 -15.45
C ILE A 258 13.05 -14.50 -15.67
N ALA A 259 14.32 -14.71 -16.01
CA ALA A 259 14.86 -16.04 -16.25
C ALA A 259 14.76 -16.97 -15.03
N LYS A 260 14.96 -16.44 -13.81
CA LYS A 260 14.95 -17.24 -12.57
C LYS A 260 13.57 -17.40 -11.94
N ARG A 261 12.67 -16.43 -12.09
CA ARG A 261 11.39 -16.33 -11.35
C ARG A 261 10.17 -16.16 -12.26
N GLY A 262 10.35 -16.13 -13.58
CA GLY A 262 9.27 -15.93 -14.56
C GLY A 262 8.83 -14.48 -14.73
N SER A 263 9.20 -13.56 -13.83
CA SER A 263 8.83 -12.15 -13.93
C SER A 263 9.77 -11.22 -13.14
N SER A 264 9.71 -9.94 -13.45
CA SER A 264 10.31 -8.85 -12.67
C SER A 264 9.25 -7.81 -12.35
N VAL A 265 9.24 -7.27 -11.13
CA VAL A 265 8.28 -6.22 -10.72
C VAL A 265 8.76 -4.87 -11.25
N VAL A 266 7.89 -4.18 -11.98
CA VAL A 266 8.16 -2.86 -12.58
C VAL A 266 7.13 -1.86 -12.10
N GLY A 267 7.58 -0.64 -11.83
CA GLY A 267 6.72 0.47 -11.44
C GLY A 267 6.12 1.22 -12.63
N ASP A 268 5.31 2.20 -12.33
CA ASP A 268 4.66 3.08 -13.31
C ASP A 268 5.63 4.13 -13.88
N VAL A 269 6.71 4.45 -13.15
CA VAL A 269 7.65 5.52 -13.47
C VAL A 269 8.79 4.99 -14.35
N HIS A 270 9.02 5.67 -15.46
CA HIS A 270 10.13 5.36 -16.37
C HIS A 270 11.48 5.74 -15.73
N PRO A 271 12.54 4.96 -15.93
CA PRO A 271 13.85 5.25 -15.33
C PRO A 271 14.44 6.61 -15.66
N ASP A 272 14.11 7.18 -16.82
CA ASP A 272 14.60 8.50 -17.26
C ASP A 272 14.13 9.65 -16.35
N VAL A 273 13.05 9.46 -15.60
CA VAL A 273 12.57 10.41 -14.59
C VAL A 273 13.65 10.80 -13.59
N ALA A 274 14.57 9.89 -13.29
CA ALA A 274 15.70 10.15 -12.40
C ALA A 274 16.65 11.25 -12.90
N SER A 275 16.60 11.62 -14.17
CA SER A 275 17.40 12.71 -14.74
C SER A 275 16.83 14.11 -14.50
N VAL A 276 15.51 14.19 -14.17
CA VAL A 276 14.75 15.46 -14.04
C VAL A 276 14.23 15.66 -12.61
N ALA A 277 13.76 14.60 -11.97
CA ALA A 277 13.23 14.66 -10.61
C ALA A 277 14.31 15.00 -9.58
N GLY A 278 13.92 15.64 -8.47
CA GLY A 278 14.78 15.83 -7.30
C GLY A 278 14.90 14.57 -6.44
N ALA A 279 13.81 13.78 -6.36
CA ALA A 279 13.78 12.53 -5.62
C ALA A 279 12.82 11.52 -6.27
N VAL A 280 13.16 10.23 -6.24
CA VAL A 280 12.34 9.14 -6.81
C VAL A 280 12.35 7.92 -5.92
N SER A 281 11.18 7.31 -5.69
CA SER A 281 11.09 6.02 -5.01
C SER A 281 11.37 4.88 -6.00
N PRO A 282 12.20 3.89 -5.65
CA PRO A 282 12.47 2.74 -6.50
C PRO A 282 11.33 1.72 -6.49
N VAL A 283 11.22 0.93 -7.56
CA VAL A 283 10.39 -0.28 -7.58
C VAL A 283 11.27 -1.45 -8.05
N PRO A 284 11.44 -2.51 -7.23
CA PRO A 284 10.98 -2.67 -5.84
C PRO A 284 11.80 -1.84 -4.83
N GLY A 285 11.29 -1.79 -3.57
CA GLY A 285 12.01 -1.19 -2.44
C GLY A 285 11.57 0.25 -2.07
N GLY A 286 10.57 0.81 -2.77
CA GLY A 286 9.90 2.05 -2.39
C GLY A 286 8.68 1.79 -1.50
N VAL A 287 7.47 1.91 -2.04
CA VAL A 287 6.22 1.90 -1.27
C VAL A 287 5.84 0.52 -0.69
N GLY A 288 6.12 -0.58 -1.41
CA GLY A 288 5.69 -1.92 -1.00
C GLY A 288 6.05 -2.32 0.45
N PRO A 289 7.30 -2.18 0.89
CA PRO A 289 7.69 -2.47 2.29
C PRO A 289 6.94 -1.62 3.32
N LEU A 290 6.61 -0.38 2.98
CA LEU A 290 5.88 0.54 3.85
C LEU A 290 4.41 0.15 4.02
N THR A 291 3.77 -0.41 2.99
CA THR A 291 2.40 -0.94 3.09
C THR A 291 2.31 -1.96 4.24
N ILE A 292 3.29 -2.85 4.35
CA ILE A 292 3.34 -3.84 5.44
C ILE A 292 3.54 -3.14 6.79
N ALA A 293 4.46 -2.19 6.89
CA ALA A 293 4.69 -1.45 8.14
C ALA A 293 3.44 -0.71 8.62
N MET A 294 2.67 -0.10 7.70
CA MET A 294 1.41 0.58 8.03
C MET A 294 0.30 -0.40 8.44
N LEU A 295 0.25 -1.59 7.84
CA LEU A 295 -0.66 -2.65 8.28
C LEU A 295 -0.42 -3.02 9.75
N LEU A 296 0.84 -3.22 10.13
CA LEU A 296 1.19 -3.52 11.53
C LEU A 296 0.82 -2.35 12.46
N ARG A 297 1.04 -1.11 12.03
CA ARG A 297 0.63 0.09 12.77
C ARG A 297 -0.89 0.18 12.95
N ASN A 298 -1.67 -0.10 11.90
CA ASN A 298 -3.13 -0.12 12.00
C ASN A 298 -3.61 -1.23 12.94
N THR A 299 -3.00 -2.42 12.88
CA THR A 299 -3.31 -3.53 13.81
C THR A 299 -3.04 -3.14 15.27
N LEU A 300 -1.91 -2.50 15.53
CA LEU A 300 -1.58 -1.99 16.87
C LEU A 300 -2.56 -0.90 17.31
N THR A 301 -2.98 -0.02 16.39
CA THR A 301 -3.99 1.02 16.67
C THR A 301 -5.33 0.40 17.01
N ALA A 302 -5.76 -0.64 16.30
CA ALA A 302 -6.99 -1.38 16.59
C ALA A 302 -6.95 -2.03 17.99
N ALA A 303 -5.82 -2.68 18.32
CA ALA A 303 -5.61 -3.28 19.63
C ALA A 303 -5.65 -2.24 20.78
N ARG A 304 -5.03 -1.06 20.58
CA ARG A 304 -5.07 0.04 21.56
C ARG A 304 -6.46 0.58 21.84
N ARG A 305 -7.33 0.64 20.82
CA ARG A 305 -8.71 1.12 21.01
C ARG A 305 -9.48 0.26 22.00
N ARG A 306 -9.18 -1.03 22.11
CA ARG A 306 -9.80 -1.92 23.10
C ARG A 306 -9.42 -1.56 24.54
N LEU A 307 -8.20 -1.06 24.79
CA LEU A 307 -7.77 -0.62 26.12
C LEU A 307 -8.54 0.62 26.62
N VAL A 308 -9.13 1.39 25.70
CA VAL A 308 -9.90 2.59 26.05
C VAL A 308 -11.39 2.30 26.22
N GLN A 309 -11.85 1.15 25.67
CA GLN A 309 -13.27 0.73 25.73
C GLN A 309 -13.55 -0.26 26.88
N ALA A 310 -12.51 -0.84 27.48
CA ALA A 310 -12.57 -1.69 28.65
C ALA A 310 -12.45 -0.86 29.95
#